data_3d0b416575bde72efd4a53e166e12f35
#
_entry.id   3d0b416575bde72efd4a53e166e12f35
#
_cell.length_a   1.000
_cell.length_b   1.000
_cell.length_c   1.000
_cell.angle_alpha   90.00
_cell.angle_beta   90.00
_cell.angle_gamma   90.00
#
_symmetry.space_group_name_H-M   'P 1'
#
loop_
_entity.id
_entity.type
_entity.pdbx_description
1 polymer ?
#
loop_
_entity_poly.entity_id
_entity_poly.type
_entity_poly.pdbx_seq_one_letter_code
_entity_poly.pdbx_strand_id
1 'polypeptide(L)'
;MLNDWQTPQRILVILAHPDDPEFFCGATLAGWASAGHCIVYWLLTCGDKGASNPEVDPGVLCGDRRQEQRNAAFELGVQQVNFLEHPDGYLVPDLALRKEITRIIRLERPDILVTCDPKTLYVGDNRINHPDHRAAGQVVLDAVFPAAGNPLFFPELLREESLQPHTPKEVWIAGTLEPNVRVDVTELWETKLRALFEHRSQIGELEAFKQRMRDRRTPDSTPENPRYEEVFRRIILG
;
A
#
# COMPACT_ATOMS: atom_id res chain seq x y z
N MET A 1 -8.55 -16.05 -10.95
CA MET A 1 -8.28 -16.34 -9.51
C MET A 1 -7.34 -15.28 -8.99
N LEU A 2 -7.55 -14.80 -7.77
CA LEU A 2 -6.74 -13.71 -7.18
C LEU A 2 -5.27 -14.12 -6.94
N ASN A 3 -5.00 -15.43 -6.80
CA ASN A 3 -3.66 -16.03 -6.68
C ASN A 3 -3.72 -17.56 -6.71
N ASP A 4 -2.55 -18.18 -6.85
CA ASP A 4 -2.39 -19.66 -6.87
C ASP A 4 -1.84 -20.20 -5.52
N TRP A 5 -1.90 -19.40 -4.44
CA TRP A 5 -1.35 -19.82 -3.14
C TRP A 5 -2.22 -20.88 -2.46
N GLN A 6 -1.64 -22.03 -2.19
CA GLN A 6 -2.33 -23.20 -1.63
C GLN A 6 -2.51 -23.12 -0.11
N THR A 7 -1.81 -22.21 0.55
CA THR A 7 -1.83 -22.03 2.01
C THR A 7 -2.00 -20.55 2.37
N PRO A 8 -2.54 -20.25 3.57
CA PRO A 8 -2.58 -18.88 4.05
C PRO A 8 -1.20 -18.22 4.02
N GLN A 9 -1.15 -17.00 3.51
CA GLN A 9 0.06 -16.19 3.41
C GLN A 9 0.00 -15.04 4.42
N ARG A 10 1.17 -14.62 4.89
CA ARG A 10 1.35 -13.37 5.60
C ARG A 10 1.72 -12.28 4.61
N ILE A 11 0.88 -11.27 4.49
CA ILE A 11 1.01 -10.19 3.52
C ILE A 11 1.32 -8.88 4.25
N LEU A 12 2.44 -8.28 3.91
CA LEU A 12 2.88 -7.00 4.45
C LEU A 12 2.70 -5.93 3.37
N VAL A 13 1.90 -4.91 3.68
CA VAL A 13 1.70 -3.75 2.81
C VAL A 13 2.46 -2.57 3.40
N ILE A 14 3.44 -2.03 2.66
CA ILE A 14 4.20 -0.85 3.05
C ILE A 14 3.98 0.23 1.99
N LEU A 15 3.28 1.29 2.37
CA LEU A 15 2.93 2.41 1.50
C LEU A 15 3.15 3.74 2.22
N ALA A 16 3.03 4.86 1.51
CA ALA A 16 3.40 6.17 2.04
C ALA A 16 2.36 6.74 3.00
N HIS A 17 1.07 6.76 2.59
CA HIS A 17 0.02 7.52 3.29
C HIS A 17 -1.20 6.68 3.64
N PRO A 18 -2.01 7.12 4.63
CA PRO A 18 -3.40 6.67 4.74
C PRO A 18 -4.15 6.92 3.43
N ASP A 19 -4.95 5.95 2.99
CA ASP A 19 -5.68 5.83 1.73
C ASP A 19 -4.93 5.12 0.57
N ASP A 20 -3.62 5.16 0.53
CA ASP A 20 -2.85 4.48 -0.52
C ASP A 20 -3.23 3.00 -0.70
N PRO A 21 -3.36 2.17 0.37
CA PRO A 21 -3.74 0.78 0.22
C PRO A 21 -5.07 0.60 -0.51
N GLU A 22 -6.05 1.41 -0.15
CA GLU A 22 -7.38 1.37 -0.70
C GLU A 22 -7.39 1.83 -2.16
N PHE A 23 -6.68 2.91 -2.49
CA PHE A 23 -6.58 3.41 -3.86
C PHE A 23 -5.84 2.46 -4.79
N PHE A 24 -4.71 1.92 -4.36
CA PHE A 24 -3.84 1.11 -5.22
C PHE A 24 -4.31 -0.33 -5.38
N CYS A 25 -4.75 -0.98 -4.29
CA CYS A 25 -4.97 -2.42 -4.28
C CYS A 25 -6.07 -2.92 -3.33
N GLY A 26 -6.97 -2.03 -2.88
CA GLY A 26 -7.96 -2.35 -1.85
C GLY A 26 -8.85 -3.55 -2.17
N ALA A 27 -9.30 -3.69 -3.42
CA ALA A 27 -10.14 -4.81 -3.81
C ALA A 27 -9.35 -6.14 -3.82
N THR A 28 -8.11 -6.13 -4.29
CA THR A 28 -7.22 -7.30 -4.22
C THR A 28 -6.96 -7.71 -2.77
N LEU A 29 -6.68 -6.73 -1.88
CA LEU A 29 -6.47 -6.99 -0.45
C LEU A 29 -7.72 -7.58 0.21
N ALA A 30 -8.92 -7.06 -0.11
CA ALA A 30 -10.19 -7.64 0.37
C ALA A 30 -10.36 -9.09 -0.08
N GLY A 31 -10.02 -9.40 -1.33
CA GLY A 31 -10.05 -10.76 -1.84
C GLY A 31 -9.08 -11.70 -1.12
N TRP A 32 -7.88 -11.23 -0.85
CA TRP A 32 -6.89 -11.99 -0.10
C TRP A 32 -7.30 -12.20 1.36
N ALA A 33 -7.83 -11.18 2.02
CA ALA A 33 -8.36 -11.31 3.37
C ALA A 33 -9.50 -12.34 3.43
N SER A 34 -10.44 -12.27 2.48
CA SER A 34 -11.56 -13.22 2.34
C SER A 34 -11.10 -14.66 2.06
N ALA A 35 -9.96 -14.84 1.43
CA ALA A 35 -9.32 -16.13 1.19
C ALA A 35 -8.55 -16.66 2.43
N GLY A 36 -8.56 -15.92 3.56
CA GLY A 36 -7.93 -16.34 4.80
C GLY A 36 -6.45 -15.96 4.94
N HIS A 37 -5.94 -15.04 4.11
CA HIS A 37 -4.59 -14.52 4.26
C HIS A 37 -4.53 -13.47 5.38
N CYS A 38 -3.39 -13.40 6.07
CA CYS A 38 -3.14 -12.41 7.12
C CYS A 38 -2.50 -11.15 6.51
N ILE A 39 -3.16 -9.99 6.63
CA ILE A 39 -2.70 -8.73 6.05
C ILE A 39 -2.35 -7.74 7.15
N VAL A 40 -1.17 -7.15 7.07
CA VAL A 40 -0.67 -6.12 7.99
C VAL A 40 -0.22 -4.91 7.17
N TYR A 41 -0.64 -3.72 7.61
CA TYR A 41 -0.21 -2.45 7.02
C TYR A 41 0.88 -1.79 7.86
N TRP A 42 1.83 -1.19 7.17
CA TRP A 42 2.77 -0.21 7.69
C TRP A 42 2.77 1.01 6.77
N LEU A 43 2.25 2.13 7.26
CA LEU A 43 2.21 3.39 6.53
C LEU A 43 3.32 4.30 7.04
N LEU A 44 4.08 4.87 6.12
CA LEU A 44 5.30 5.60 6.47
C LEU A 44 5.01 6.97 7.07
N THR A 45 3.87 7.56 6.72
CA THR A 45 3.41 8.86 7.25
C THR A 45 1.97 8.76 7.74
N CYS A 46 1.49 9.77 8.43
CA CYS A 46 0.07 9.90 8.74
C CYS A 46 -0.68 10.85 7.77
N GLY A 47 0.00 11.41 6.79
CA GLY A 47 -0.62 12.32 5.82
C GLY A 47 -1.02 13.68 6.40
N ASP A 48 -0.22 14.21 7.33
CA ASP A 48 -0.47 15.45 8.06
C ASP A 48 -0.53 16.72 7.18
N LYS A 49 -0.21 16.60 5.90
CA LYS A 49 -0.29 17.70 4.91
C LYS A 49 -1.34 17.50 3.84
N GLY A 50 -2.21 16.52 3.99
CA GLY A 50 -3.28 16.21 3.03
C GLY A 50 -4.48 17.16 3.06
N ALA A 51 -4.32 18.41 3.50
CA ALA A 51 -5.37 19.44 3.47
C ALA A 51 -4.92 20.67 2.69
N SER A 52 -5.87 21.29 1.97
CA SER A 52 -5.63 22.56 1.26
C SER A 52 -6.01 23.80 2.08
N ASN A 53 -6.76 23.64 3.17
CA ASN A 53 -7.11 24.73 4.08
C ASN A 53 -5.97 24.97 5.07
N PRO A 54 -5.33 26.15 5.09
CA PRO A 54 -4.21 26.45 5.98
C PRO A 54 -4.57 26.52 7.47
N GLU A 55 -5.86 26.61 7.80
CA GLU A 55 -6.35 26.63 9.18
C GLU A 55 -6.49 25.22 9.80
N VAL A 56 -6.29 24.17 9.02
CA VAL A 56 -6.32 22.80 9.55
C VAL A 56 -5.07 22.52 10.36
N ASP A 57 -5.24 22.09 11.60
CA ASP A 57 -4.14 21.64 12.45
C ASP A 57 -3.60 20.30 11.94
N PRO A 58 -2.30 20.20 11.57
CA PRO A 58 -1.72 18.99 11.04
C PRO A 58 -1.79 17.79 12.00
N GLY A 59 -1.73 18.03 13.33
CA GLY A 59 -1.82 16.99 14.34
C GLY A 59 -3.23 16.41 14.44
N VAL A 60 -4.26 17.27 14.34
CA VAL A 60 -5.66 16.83 14.28
C VAL A 60 -5.90 16.01 13.01
N LEU A 61 -5.48 16.53 11.85
CA LEU A 61 -5.60 15.82 10.58
C LEU A 61 -4.90 14.46 10.61
N CYS A 62 -3.70 14.38 11.18
CA CYS A 62 -2.97 13.12 11.37
C CYS A 62 -3.79 12.12 12.20
N GLY A 63 -4.40 12.57 13.29
CA GLY A 63 -5.28 11.74 14.13
C GLY A 63 -6.49 11.20 13.36
N ASP A 64 -7.17 12.08 12.64
CA ASP A 64 -8.35 11.74 11.82
C ASP A 64 -7.99 10.74 10.74
N ARG A 65 -6.94 10.98 9.95
CA ARG A 65 -6.50 10.09 8.87
C ARG A 65 -6.06 8.71 9.37
N ARG A 66 -5.44 8.64 10.54
CA ARG A 66 -5.12 7.35 11.18
C ARG A 66 -6.38 6.56 11.55
N GLN A 67 -7.41 7.25 12.04
CA GLN A 67 -8.69 6.60 12.37
C GLN A 67 -9.42 6.16 11.11
N GLU A 68 -9.50 7.02 10.11
CA GLU A 68 -10.07 6.71 8.80
C GLU A 68 -9.39 5.47 8.18
N GLN A 69 -8.06 5.40 8.24
CA GLN A 69 -7.31 4.24 7.74
C GLN A 69 -7.63 2.95 8.50
N ARG A 70 -7.80 3.00 9.82
CA ARG A 70 -8.22 1.81 10.59
C ARG A 70 -9.61 1.34 10.21
N ASN A 71 -10.53 2.28 10.00
CA ASN A 71 -11.89 1.97 9.55
C ASN A 71 -11.87 1.33 8.15
N ALA A 72 -11.12 1.93 7.21
CA ALA A 72 -10.95 1.40 5.86
C ALA A 72 -10.32 0.00 5.85
N ALA A 73 -9.30 -0.22 6.65
CA ALA A 73 -8.65 -1.51 6.82
C ALA A 73 -9.62 -2.58 7.37
N PHE A 74 -10.49 -2.21 8.30
CA PHE A 74 -11.54 -3.09 8.83
C PHE A 74 -12.52 -3.53 7.73
N GLU A 75 -12.97 -2.61 6.86
CA GLU A 75 -13.83 -2.93 5.71
C GLU A 75 -13.19 -3.94 4.74
N LEU A 76 -11.87 -3.93 4.63
CA LEU A 76 -11.12 -4.85 3.77
C LEU A 76 -10.74 -6.17 4.46
N GLY A 77 -10.98 -6.32 5.78
CA GLY A 77 -10.59 -7.49 6.56
C GLY A 77 -9.10 -7.53 6.93
N VAL A 78 -8.43 -6.38 6.94
CA VAL A 78 -7.02 -6.25 7.35
C VAL A 78 -6.90 -6.35 8.86
N GLN A 79 -5.93 -7.14 9.35
CA GLN A 79 -5.84 -7.47 10.76
C GLN A 79 -5.13 -6.40 11.60
N GLN A 80 -4.18 -5.67 11.02
CA GLN A 80 -3.39 -4.70 11.76
C GLN A 80 -2.96 -3.52 10.88
N VAL A 81 -2.99 -2.31 11.45
CA VAL A 81 -2.51 -1.08 10.82
C VAL A 81 -1.51 -0.39 11.74
N ASN A 82 -0.30 -0.23 11.26
CA ASN A 82 0.79 0.49 11.93
C ASN A 82 1.16 1.74 11.15
N PHE A 83 1.67 2.74 11.85
CA PHE A 83 2.13 3.99 11.27
C PHE A 83 3.54 4.27 11.76
N LEU A 84 4.38 4.77 10.86
CA LEU A 84 5.60 5.47 11.21
C LEU A 84 5.32 6.97 11.38
N GLU A 85 6.28 7.69 11.95
CA GLU A 85 6.12 9.11 12.30
C GLU A 85 6.86 10.03 11.31
N HIS A 86 7.08 9.58 10.06
CA HIS A 86 7.71 10.43 9.06
C HIS A 86 6.73 11.51 8.60
N PRO A 87 7.19 12.76 8.42
CA PRO A 87 6.34 13.85 7.96
C PRO A 87 5.96 13.65 6.49
N ASP A 88 4.69 13.86 6.16
CA ASP A 88 4.15 13.79 4.80
C ASP A 88 4.86 14.78 3.86
N GLY A 89 5.21 14.32 2.66
CA GLY A 89 5.92 15.07 1.63
C GLY A 89 7.44 15.13 1.78
N TYR A 90 7.99 14.52 2.84
CA TYR A 90 9.43 14.61 3.17
C TYR A 90 10.13 13.25 3.25
N LEU A 91 9.53 12.19 2.73
CA LEU A 91 10.21 10.89 2.71
C LEU A 91 11.46 10.92 1.80
N VAL A 92 12.59 10.54 2.37
CA VAL A 92 13.84 10.38 1.65
C VAL A 92 14.28 8.92 1.75
N PRO A 93 14.55 8.21 0.64
CA PRO A 93 14.97 6.81 0.66
C PRO A 93 16.44 6.68 1.07
N ASP A 94 16.75 7.15 2.29
CA ASP A 94 18.09 7.10 2.87
C ASP A 94 18.37 5.79 3.63
N LEU A 95 19.58 5.67 4.20
CA LEU A 95 19.99 4.49 4.94
C LEU A 95 19.24 4.30 6.26
N ALA A 96 18.78 5.38 6.90
CA ALA A 96 18.04 5.30 8.14
C ALA A 96 16.65 4.69 7.89
N LEU A 97 15.93 5.20 6.90
CA LEU A 97 14.64 4.67 6.50
C LEU A 97 14.77 3.23 5.96
N ARG A 98 15.83 2.92 5.18
CA ARG A 98 16.08 1.54 4.72
C ARG A 98 16.29 0.58 5.90
N LYS A 99 17.02 0.99 6.95
CA LYS A 99 17.18 0.18 8.16
C LYS A 99 15.85 -0.07 8.85
N GLU A 100 15.01 0.95 8.98
CA GLU A 100 13.68 0.86 9.57
C GLU A 100 12.78 -0.11 8.80
N ILE A 101 12.73 0.00 7.46
CA ILE A 101 11.99 -0.95 6.62
C ILE A 101 12.56 -2.37 6.71
N THR A 102 13.89 -2.51 6.73
CA THR A 102 14.55 -3.82 6.93
C THR A 102 14.13 -4.45 8.25
N ARG A 103 14.06 -3.65 9.33
CA ARG A 103 13.56 -4.08 10.64
C ARG A 103 12.11 -4.57 10.55
N ILE A 104 11.23 -3.81 9.90
CA ILE A 104 9.81 -4.18 9.72
C ILE A 104 9.70 -5.51 8.96
N ILE A 105 10.42 -5.68 7.85
CA ILE A 105 10.40 -6.93 7.07
C ILE A 105 10.86 -8.12 7.92
N ARG A 106 11.93 -7.97 8.70
CA ARG A 106 12.43 -9.03 9.58
C ARG A 106 11.51 -9.33 10.76
N LEU A 107 10.82 -8.31 11.28
CA LEU A 107 9.84 -8.44 12.36
C LEU A 107 8.58 -9.16 11.87
N GLU A 108 7.99 -8.69 10.79
CA GLU A 108 6.73 -9.19 10.25
C GLU A 108 6.88 -10.51 9.50
N ARG A 109 8.06 -10.81 8.98
CA ARG A 109 8.38 -12.03 8.22
C ARG A 109 7.35 -12.39 7.15
N PRO A 110 7.04 -11.46 6.23
CA PRO A 110 5.98 -11.66 5.25
C PRO A 110 6.37 -12.72 4.21
N ASP A 111 5.38 -13.49 3.76
CA ASP A 111 5.51 -14.29 2.54
C ASP A 111 5.43 -13.38 1.31
N ILE A 112 4.54 -12.40 1.35
CA ILE A 112 4.24 -11.46 0.27
C ILE A 112 4.43 -10.04 0.79
N LEU A 113 5.09 -9.19 0.00
CA LEU A 113 5.22 -7.78 0.27
C LEU A 113 4.57 -6.95 -0.83
N VAL A 114 3.76 -5.95 -0.46
CA VAL A 114 3.13 -5.01 -1.38
C VAL A 114 3.69 -3.62 -1.14
N THR A 115 4.06 -2.94 -2.22
CA THR A 115 4.52 -1.54 -2.19
C THR A 115 4.15 -0.81 -3.49
N CYS A 116 4.47 0.49 -3.60
CA CYS A 116 4.24 1.26 -4.82
C CYS A 116 5.46 1.27 -5.76
N ASP A 117 5.23 1.68 -7.01
CA ASP A 117 6.28 1.72 -8.04
C ASP A 117 7.16 2.99 -7.90
N PRO A 118 8.47 2.84 -7.62
CA PRO A 118 9.38 3.98 -7.55
C PRO A 118 9.63 4.65 -8.91
N LYS A 119 9.35 3.95 -10.03
CA LYS A 119 9.59 4.46 -11.37
C LYS A 119 8.47 5.33 -11.91
N THR A 120 7.26 5.25 -11.35
CA THR A 120 6.12 6.01 -11.81
C THR A 120 6.27 7.47 -11.42
N LEU A 121 6.79 8.30 -12.32
CA LEU A 121 6.95 9.73 -12.14
C LEU A 121 5.68 10.50 -12.53
N TYR A 122 5.01 10.06 -13.59
CA TYR A 122 3.79 10.67 -14.11
C TYR A 122 2.60 9.73 -13.96
N VAL A 123 1.42 10.29 -13.70
CA VAL A 123 0.16 9.55 -13.65
C VAL A 123 -0.80 10.14 -14.68
N GLY A 124 -0.98 9.42 -15.80
CA GLY A 124 -1.63 9.96 -16.98
C GLY A 124 -0.83 11.14 -17.55
N ASP A 125 -1.53 12.02 -18.28
CA ASP A 125 -0.90 13.15 -18.98
C ASP A 125 -0.90 14.46 -18.17
N ASN A 126 -1.46 14.45 -16.96
CA ASN A 126 -1.78 15.68 -16.23
C ASN A 126 -1.39 15.69 -14.75
N ARG A 127 -0.74 14.66 -14.24
CA ARG A 127 -0.33 14.61 -12.84
C ARG A 127 1.11 14.11 -12.67
N ILE A 128 1.83 14.75 -11.76
CA ILE A 128 3.09 14.23 -11.21
C ILE A 128 2.74 13.32 -10.02
N ASN A 129 3.35 12.14 -9.97
CA ASN A 129 3.18 11.22 -8.85
C ASN A 129 3.80 11.78 -7.57
N HIS A 130 3.19 11.51 -6.43
CA HIS A 130 3.66 11.99 -5.14
C HIS A 130 5.12 11.54 -4.89
N PRO A 131 6.01 12.44 -4.42
CA PRO A 131 7.40 12.06 -4.16
C PRO A 131 7.51 10.93 -3.14
N ASP A 132 6.66 10.92 -2.12
CA ASP A 132 6.66 9.90 -1.08
C ASP A 132 6.28 8.52 -1.60
N HIS A 133 5.40 8.41 -2.61
CA HIS A 133 5.12 7.10 -3.25
C HIS A 133 6.40 6.53 -3.87
N ARG A 134 7.17 7.36 -4.56
CA ARG A 134 8.43 6.91 -5.18
C ARG A 134 9.48 6.58 -4.13
N ALA A 135 9.59 7.41 -3.09
CA ALA A 135 10.52 7.18 -1.99
C ALA A 135 10.19 5.90 -1.21
N ALA A 136 8.90 5.69 -0.89
CA ALA A 136 8.40 4.47 -0.25
C ALA A 136 8.72 3.23 -1.10
N GLY A 137 8.33 3.26 -2.39
CA GLY A 137 8.63 2.14 -3.30
C GLY A 137 10.11 1.83 -3.38
N GLN A 138 10.97 2.86 -3.53
CA GLN A 138 12.41 2.67 -3.62
C GLN A 138 12.99 2.08 -2.34
N VAL A 139 12.71 2.69 -1.18
CA VAL A 139 13.30 2.23 0.08
C VAL A 139 12.84 0.82 0.45
N VAL A 140 11.59 0.46 0.13
CA VAL A 140 11.07 -0.87 0.37
C VAL A 140 11.79 -1.90 -0.52
N LEU A 141 11.96 -1.64 -1.80
CA LEU A 141 12.68 -2.54 -2.71
C LEU A 141 14.16 -2.68 -2.30
N ASP A 142 14.81 -1.57 -1.93
CA ASP A 142 16.19 -1.56 -1.44
C ASP A 142 16.35 -2.29 -0.10
N ALA A 143 15.31 -2.32 0.73
CA ALA A 143 15.28 -3.10 1.95
C ALA A 143 15.06 -4.59 1.68
N VAL A 144 14.16 -4.96 0.77
CA VAL A 144 13.92 -6.35 0.36
C VAL A 144 15.22 -6.96 -0.18
N PHE A 145 15.88 -6.26 -1.10
CA PHE A 145 17.15 -6.70 -1.66
C PHE A 145 18.17 -5.55 -1.70
N PRO A 146 19.34 -5.78 -1.09
CA PRO A 146 19.80 -7.04 -0.50
C PRO A 146 19.63 -7.12 1.03
N ALA A 147 19.01 -6.12 1.69
CA ALA A 147 19.21 -5.90 3.12
C ALA A 147 18.46 -6.91 4.03
N ALA A 148 17.18 -7.18 3.78
CA ALA A 148 16.35 -7.94 4.71
C ALA A 148 16.78 -9.41 4.85
N GLY A 149 17.22 -10.03 3.75
CA GLY A 149 17.67 -11.42 3.70
C GLY A 149 19.13 -11.64 4.09
N ASN A 150 19.92 -10.60 4.25
CA ASN A 150 21.36 -10.72 4.49
C ASN A 150 21.75 -10.23 5.89
N PRO A 151 22.32 -11.11 6.78
CA PRO A 151 22.66 -10.74 8.16
C PRO A 151 23.78 -9.69 8.28
N LEU A 152 24.53 -9.43 7.21
CA LEU A 152 25.61 -8.44 7.21
C LEU A 152 25.08 -7.00 7.02
N PHE A 153 23.85 -6.85 6.49
CA PHE A 153 23.17 -5.55 6.47
C PHE A 153 22.49 -5.29 7.80
N PHE A 154 22.80 -4.16 8.41
CA PHE A 154 22.25 -3.77 9.72
C PHE A 154 22.39 -4.88 10.75
N PRO A 155 23.64 -5.33 11.06
CA PRO A 155 23.89 -6.49 11.91
C PRO A 155 23.38 -6.31 13.34
N GLU A 156 23.18 -5.09 13.79
CA GLU A 156 22.56 -4.75 15.08
C GLU A 156 21.11 -5.25 15.17
N LEU A 157 20.35 -5.28 14.07
CA LEU A 157 18.99 -5.85 14.09
C LEU A 157 18.99 -7.33 14.49
N LEU A 158 20.01 -8.06 14.07
CA LEU A 158 20.17 -9.47 14.47
C LEU A 158 20.75 -9.59 15.87
N ARG A 159 21.83 -8.85 16.20
CA ARG A 159 22.62 -9.03 17.43
C ARG A 159 21.93 -8.46 18.66
N GLU A 160 21.26 -7.32 18.52
CA GLU A 160 20.69 -6.58 19.64
C GLU A 160 19.17 -6.77 19.73
N GLU A 161 18.49 -6.93 18.58
CA GLU A 161 17.03 -7.07 18.52
C GLU A 161 16.56 -8.51 18.20
N SER A 162 17.49 -9.44 17.97
CA SER A 162 17.20 -10.84 17.62
C SER A 162 16.36 -11.02 16.34
N LEU A 163 16.32 -10.01 15.47
CA LEU A 163 15.57 -10.05 14.23
C LEU A 163 16.33 -10.81 13.14
N GLN A 164 15.93 -12.06 12.92
CA GLN A 164 16.54 -12.94 11.92
C GLN A 164 16.33 -12.42 10.50
N PRO A 165 17.31 -12.58 9.60
CA PRO A 165 17.14 -12.28 8.20
C PRO A 165 15.91 -12.96 7.61
N HIS A 166 15.23 -12.26 6.70
CA HIS A 166 14.03 -12.75 6.05
C HIS A 166 13.90 -12.16 4.64
N THR A 167 13.60 -13.00 3.65
CA THR A 167 13.29 -12.58 2.29
C THR A 167 11.85 -12.98 1.98
N PRO A 168 10.98 -12.04 1.58
CA PRO A 168 9.64 -12.39 1.08
C PRO A 168 9.75 -13.33 -0.15
N LYS A 169 8.76 -14.17 -0.36
CA LYS A 169 8.68 -15.01 -1.57
C LYS A 169 8.32 -14.18 -2.81
N GLU A 170 7.52 -13.17 -2.60
CA GLU A 170 7.02 -12.33 -3.69
C GLU A 170 6.96 -10.86 -3.27
N VAL A 171 7.17 -9.98 -4.27
CA VAL A 171 6.89 -8.56 -4.15
C VAL A 171 5.87 -8.15 -5.21
N TRP A 172 4.80 -7.49 -4.76
CA TRP A 172 3.74 -6.95 -5.60
C TRP A 172 3.83 -5.42 -5.60
N ILE A 173 4.12 -4.86 -6.76
CA ILE A 173 4.33 -3.41 -6.94
C ILE A 173 3.08 -2.83 -7.58
N ALA A 174 2.34 -2.04 -6.80
CA ALA A 174 1.12 -1.36 -7.22
C ALA A 174 1.42 0.02 -7.84
N GLY A 175 0.46 0.57 -8.58
CA GLY A 175 0.62 1.88 -9.22
C GLY A 175 1.67 1.90 -10.33
N THR A 176 2.01 0.75 -10.90
CA THR A 176 3.02 0.58 -11.95
C THR A 176 2.47 0.87 -13.35
N LEU A 177 3.32 1.40 -14.22
CA LEU A 177 3.05 1.53 -15.66
C LEU A 177 3.53 0.30 -16.46
N GLU A 178 4.22 -0.65 -15.83
CA GLU A 178 4.74 -1.88 -16.44
C GLU A 178 4.16 -3.15 -15.77
N PRO A 179 2.84 -3.33 -15.72
CA PRO A 179 2.23 -4.47 -15.04
C PRO A 179 2.51 -5.79 -15.78
N ASN A 180 2.70 -6.85 -15.02
CA ASN A 180 2.75 -8.23 -15.52
C ASN A 180 1.63 -9.10 -14.91
N VAL A 181 0.82 -8.55 -14.00
CA VAL A 181 -0.36 -9.19 -13.43
C VAL A 181 -1.53 -8.21 -13.48
N ARG A 182 -2.69 -8.73 -13.89
CA ARG A 182 -3.99 -8.06 -13.82
C ARG A 182 -4.94 -8.90 -13.00
N VAL A 183 -5.56 -8.28 -12.02
CA VAL A 183 -6.52 -8.93 -11.13
C VAL A 183 -7.90 -8.38 -11.45
N ASP A 184 -8.82 -9.23 -11.90
CA ASP A 184 -10.23 -8.86 -12.00
C ASP A 184 -10.81 -8.72 -10.58
N VAL A 185 -11.24 -7.53 -10.24
CA VAL A 185 -11.75 -7.16 -8.92
C VAL A 185 -13.21 -6.70 -8.99
N THR A 186 -13.90 -7.02 -10.06
CA THR A 186 -15.28 -6.55 -10.33
C THR A 186 -16.21 -6.87 -9.16
N GLU A 187 -16.18 -8.09 -8.63
CA GLU A 187 -17.04 -8.51 -7.52
C GLU A 187 -16.66 -7.86 -6.17
N LEU A 188 -15.44 -7.36 -6.07
CA LEU A 188 -14.89 -6.74 -4.84
C LEU A 188 -14.85 -5.21 -4.92
N TRP A 189 -15.30 -4.65 -6.05
CA TRP A 189 -15.24 -3.21 -6.27
C TRP A 189 -16.04 -2.41 -5.24
N GLU A 190 -17.24 -2.88 -4.90
CA GLU A 190 -18.07 -2.23 -3.87
C GLU A 190 -17.43 -2.29 -2.48
N THR A 191 -16.69 -3.37 -2.16
CA THR A 191 -15.93 -3.45 -0.91
C THR A 191 -14.82 -2.43 -0.87
N LYS A 192 -14.07 -2.28 -1.96
CA LYS A 192 -13.07 -1.20 -2.12
C LYS A 192 -13.69 0.18 -1.95
N LEU A 193 -14.87 0.41 -2.55
CA LEU A 193 -15.56 1.70 -2.42
C LEU A 193 -15.95 2.01 -0.97
N ARG A 194 -16.49 1.03 -0.23
CA ARG A 194 -16.81 1.23 1.20
C ARG A 194 -15.57 1.62 1.99
N ALA A 195 -14.45 0.93 1.78
CA ALA A 195 -13.20 1.28 2.43
C ALA A 195 -12.71 2.69 2.06
N LEU A 196 -12.76 3.05 0.79
CA LEU A 196 -12.40 4.40 0.33
C LEU A 196 -13.29 5.48 0.95
N PHE A 197 -14.57 5.21 1.20
CA PHE A 197 -15.49 6.16 1.82
C PHE A 197 -15.20 6.44 3.29
N GLU A 198 -14.39 5.64 3.95
CA GLU A 198 -13.91 5.92 5.31
C GLU A 198 -12.90 7.07 5.35
N HIS A 199 -12.20 7.37 4.23
CA HIS A 199 -11.24 8.47 4.11
C HIS A 199 -11.93 9.82 3.84
N ARG A 200 -12.85 10.21 4.72
CA ARG A 200 -13.73 11.38 4.56
C ARG A 200 -12.97 12.68 4.41
N SER A 201 -11.84 12.81 5.09
CA SER A 201 -10.98 13.99 5.01
C SER A 201 -10.35 14.17 3.61
N GLN A 202 -10.30 13.11 2.77
CA GLN A 202 -9.57 13.08 1.50
C GLN A 202 -10.45 12.95 0.25
N ILE A 203 -11.65 12.40 0.36
CA ILE A 203 -12.47 12.08 -0.82
C ILE A 203 -13.22 13.28 -1.41
N GLY A 204 -13.35 14.38 -0.67
CA GLY A 204 -14.10 15.56 -1.09
C GLY A 204 -15.61 15.30 -1.24
N GLU A 205 -16.22 15.85 -2.28
CA GLU A 205 -17.64 15.67 -2.52
C GLU A 205 -17.94 14.22 -2.96
N LEU A 206 -18.84 13.54 -2.21
CA LEU A 206 -19.04 12.10 -2.28
C LEU A 206 -19.55 11.62 -3.65
N GLU A 207 -20.53 12.32 -4.26
CA GLU A 207 -21.11 11.86 -5.52
C GLU A 207 -20.12 12.04 -6.70
N ALA A 208 -19.35 13.12 -6.68
CA ALA A 208 -18.28 13.32 -7.65
C ALA A 208 -17.18 12.26 -7.49
N PHE A 209 -16.86 11.88 -6.24
CA PHE A 209 -15.91 10.81 -5.98
C PHE A 209 -16.42 9.45 -6.48
N LYS A 210 -17.68 9.10 -6.19
CA LYS A 210 -18.31 7.87 -6.69
C LYS A 210 -18.26 7.80 -8.21
N GLN A 211 -18.57 8.92 -8.88
CA GLN A 211 -18.53 8.96 -10.34
C GLN A 211 -17.10 8.73 -10.88
N ARG A 212 -16.09 9.38 -10.28
CA ARG A 212 -14.68 9.13 -10.65
C ARG A 212 -14.28 7.68 -10.48
N MET A 213 -14.78 7.01 -9.45
CA MET A 213 -14.50 5.60 -9.20
C MET A 213 -15.21 4.68 -10.20
N ARG A 214 -16.46 4.97 -10.58
CA ARG A 214 -17.18 4.25 -11.65
C ARG A 214 -16.47 4.38 -13.00
N ASP A 215 -15.88 5.53 -13.29
CA ASP A 215 -15.17 5.78 -14.55
C ASP A 215 -13.83 5.03 -14.65
N ARG A 216 -13.37 4.37 -13.55
CA ARG A 216 -12.20 3.47 -13.57
C ARG A 216 -12.49 2.09 -14.13
N ARG A 217 -13.70 1.83 -14.63
CA ARG A 217 -14.01 0.57 -15.32
C ARG A 217 -13.07 0.35 -16.51
N THR A 218 -12.85 -0.93 -16.85
CA THR A 218 -12.00 -1.28 -17.98
C THR A 218 -12.59 -0.74 -19.30
N PRO A 219 -11.76 -0.35 -20.28
CA PRO A 219 -12.24 0.26 -21.54
C PRO A 219 -13.13 -0.68 -22.39
N ASP A 220 -13.03 -1.99 -22.17
CA ASP A 220 -13.80 -3.03 -22.86
C ASP A 220 -15.13 -3.35 -22.18
N SER A 221 -15.48 -2.64 -21.10
CA SER A 221 -16.73 -2.82 -20.37
C SER A 221 -17.68 -1.62 -20.51
N THR A 222 -18.97 -1.83 -20.18
CA THR A 222 -20.00 -0.79 -20.28
C THR A 222 -20.47 -0.35 -18.90
N PRO A 223 -21.18 0.80 -18.77
CA PRO A 223 -21.77 1.22 -17.50
C PRO A 223 -22.80 0.23 -16.92
N GLU A 224 -23.50 -0.52 -17.79
CA GLU A 224 -24.50 -1.53 -17.41
C GLU A 224 -23.87 -2.85 -16.99
N ASN A 225 -22.64 -3.13 -17.48
CA ASN A 225 -21.87 -4.31 -17.13
C ASN A 225 -20.40 -3.92 -16.91
N PRO A 226 -20.11 -3.19 -15.82
CA PRO A 226 -18.78 -2.68 -15.55
C PRO A 226 -17.83 -3.78 -15.12
N ARG A 227 -16.58 -3.71 -15.60
CA ARG A 227 -15.48 -4.54 -15.12
C ARG A 227 -14.39 -3.67 -14.54
N TYR A 228 -13.77 -4.13 -13.48
CA TYR A 228 -12.71 -3.41 -12.78
C TYR A 228 -11.49 -4.29 -12.60
N GLU A 229 -10.32 -3.70 -12.77
CA GLU A 229 -9.04 -4.38 -12.60
C GLU A 229 -8.13 -3.58 -11.67
N GLU A 230 -7.34 -4.30 -10.89
CA GLU A 230 -6.14 -3.78 -10.24
C GLU A 230 -4.91 -4.42 -10.89
N VAL A 231 -3.88 -3.61 -11.12
CA VAL A 231 -2.70 -4.05 -11.88
C VAL A 231 -1.44 -3.95 -11.05
N PHE A 232 -0.56 -4.94 -11.21
CA PHE A 232 0.67 -5.05 -10.45
C PHE A 232 1.84 -5.50 -11.32
N ARG A 233 3.03 -5.12 -10.90
CA ARG A 233 4.24 -5.83 -11.28
C ARG A 233 4.59 -6.81 -10.16
N ARG A 234 4.44 -8.09 -10.41
CA ARG A 234 4.80 -9.18 -9.49
C ARG A 234 6.22 -9.62 -9.76
N ILE A 235 7.03 -9.71 -8.72
CA ILE A 235 8.38 -10.27 -8.73
C ILE A 235 8.38 -11.48 -7.80
N ILE A 236 8.82 -12.63 -8.29
CA ILE A 236 9.02 -13.85 -7.52
C ILE A 236 10.50 -13.91 -7.15
N LEU A 237 10.77 -13.92 -5.86
CA LEU A 237 12.11 -13.99 -5.31
C LEU A 237 12.35 -15.46 -4.93
N GLY A 238 13.01 -16.19 -5.76
CA GLY A 238 13.23 -17.65 -5.73
C GLY A 238 13.66 -18.29 -4.40
#